data_0154eb722ab16dcb9c394d6ca694bf3f
#
_entry.id   0154eb722ab16dcb9c394d6ca694bf3f
#
_cell.length_a   1.000
_cell.length_b   1.000
_cell.length_c   1.000
_cell.angle_alpha   90.00
_cell.angle_beta   90.00
_cell.angle_gamma   90.00
#
_symmetry.space_group_name_H-M   'P 1'
#
loop_
_entity.id
_entity.type
_entity.pdbx_description
1 polymer ?
#
loop_
_entity_poly.entity_id
_entity_poly.type
_entity_poly.pdbx_seq_one_letter_code
_entity_poly.pdbx_strand_id
1 'polypeptide(L)'
;MPRFAIDVTACWRPQRVGMLTLAVELARALVAGKNGDQFTLLCSRERPAALADLDCEAVLAPYRHEVVLKARWLPAIETQVGCDAILYPYWPSPPRRRPGAPPAAVYVHDLAFRLRPAEVPWQQRAYFGTVLAPALRQAAAVLVPSETTRRDLLAAYPVPGLEGRVTVVPEGVTSPAAPGPLPEGIEPGFILSVGTVEPRKNYPRLLAAYRRLRSRPGALPIVTGRRAGVPQLVIVGRPGWAYGDTLQRIQAELGVRYLGHADEPTLAALYEYASLLAYPSLYEGFGLPLLEAMANGVPAVIGKSGGLPELAGGSAIEVDAEDIEAIAGALEKLLGDAALRKKLGEAGKRRAAEFTWERAAASTLEVLRRIGSTGSAS
;
A
#
# COMPACT_ATOMS: atom_id res chain seq x y z
N MET A 1 10.49 17.66 26.16
CA MET A 1 9.72 16.63 25.45
C MET A 1 9.97 16.80 23.97
N PRO A 2 10.37 15.76 23.24
CA PRO A 2 10.54 15.84 21.79
C PRO A 2 9.25 16.24 21.08
N ARG A 3 9.38 17.05 20.02
CA ARG A 3 8.28 17.53 19.20
C ARG A 3 8.48 17.07 17.77
N PHE A 4 7.46 16.48 17.17
CA PHE A 4 7.52 15.97 15.81
C PHE A 4 6.39 16.53 14.96
N ALA A 5 6.68 16.88 13.71
CA ALA A 5 5.66 17.25 12.75
C ALA A 5 5.43 16.10 11.76
N ILE A 6 4.17 15.92 11.34
CA ILE A 6 3.79 14.89 10.37
C ILE A 6 3.05 15.56 9.20
N ASP A 7 3.57 15.41 7.98
CA ASP A 7 2.91 15.90 6.76
C ASP A 7 1.72 15.01 6.39
N VAL A 8 0.51 15.50 6.63
CA VAL A 8 -0.74 14.89 6.21
C VAL A 8 -1.49 15.77 5.21
N THR A 9 -0.78 16.66 4.52
CA THR A 9 -1.39 17.62 3.58
C THR A 9 -2.12 16.95 2.41
N ALA A 10 -1.78 15.73 2.04
CA ALA A 10 -2.47 14.96 0.99
C ALA A 10 -3.71 14.20 1.50
N CYS A 11 -3.88 14.04 2.80
CA CYS A 11 -4.92 13.18 3.41
C CYS A 11 -6.32 13.81 3.46
N TRP A 12 -6.50 15.03 2.95
CA TRP A 12 -7.84 15.64 2.79
C TRP A 12 -8.74 14.93 1.78
N ARG A 13 -8.15 14.13 0.91
CA ARG A 13 -8.89 13.35 -0.10
C ARG A 13 -9.75 12.31 0.63
N PRO A 14 -11.07 12.25 0.37
CA PRO A 14 -11.95 11.32 1.07
C PRO A 14 -11.67 9.85 0.73
N GLN A 15 -10.82 9.63 -0.24
CA GLN A 15 -10.57 8.33 -0.83
C GLN A 15 -9.18 7.85 -0.43
N ARG A 16 -9.14 6.91 0.52
CA ARG A 16 -7.89 6.27 0.93
C ARG A 16 -7.40 5.33 -0.18
N VAL A 17 -6.23 5.60 -0.72
CA VAL A 17 -5.44 4.68 -1.55
C VAL A 17 -4.17 4.36 -0.78
N GLY A 18 -3.58 3.21 -0.97
CA GLY A 18 -2.48 2.65 -0.18
C GLY A 18 -1.56 3.63 0.55
N MET A 19 -0.90 4.54 -0.17
CA MET A 19 -0.01 5.57 0.42
C MET A 19 -0.73 6.52 1.41
N LEU A 20 -1.99 6.85 1.16
CA LEU A 20 -2.78 7.70 2.08
C LEU A 20 -3.24 6.90 3.30
N THR A 21 -3.51 5.60 3.14
CA THR A 21 -3.79 4.70 4.26
C THR A 21 -2.59 4.66 5.20
N LEU A 22 -1.38 4.45 4.68
CA LEU A 22 -0.16 4.51 5.50
C LEU A 22 -0.04 5.85 6.23
N ALA A 23 -0.18 6.98 5.54
CA ALA A 23 -0.02 8.29 6.16
C ALA A 23 -1.01 8.54 7.30
N VAL A 24 -2.26 8.11 7.13
CA VAL A 24 -3.32 8.25 8.15
C VAL A 24 -3.08 7.29 9.32
N GLU A 25 -2.90 6.00 9.05
CA GLU A 25 -2.79 5.00 10.12
C GLU A 25 -1.48 5.15 10.91
N LEU A 26 -0.37 5.47 10.23
CA LEU A 26 0.89 5.75 10.89
C LEU A 26 0.80 7.01 11.78
N ALA A 27 0.15 8.08 11.31
CA ALA A 27 -0.09 9.28 12.12
C ALA A 27 -0.95 8.96 13.35
N ARG A 28 -2.02 8.16 13.19
CA ARG A 28 -2.85 7.68 14.29
C ARG A 28 -2.04 6.92 15.34
N ALA A 29 -1.28 5.92 14.88
CA ALA A 29 -0.50 5.08 15.78
C ALA A 29 0.62 5.87 16.49
N LEU A 30 1.27 6.82 15.82
CA LEU A 30 2.27 7.70 16.45
C LEU A 30 1.65 8.58 17.53
N VAL A 31 0.52 9.22 17.26
CA VAL A 31 -0.16 10.09 18.23
C VAL A 31 -0.75 9.28 19.38
N ALA A 32 -1.33 8.11 19.12
CA ALA A 32 -1.86 7.24 20.17
C ALA A 32 -0.77 6.68 21.09
N GLY A 33 0.40 6.33 20.52
CA GLY A 33 1.54 5.78 21.25
C GLY A 33 2.44 6.82 21.92
N LYS A 34 1.96 8.06 22.10
CA LYS A 34 2.74 9.21 22.62
C LYS A 34 3.32 8.96 24.02
N ASN A 35 4.52 8.42 24.07
CA ASN A 35 5.29 8.23 25.30
C ASN A 35 5.94 9.55 25.77
N GLY A 36 5.13 10.60 25.97
CA GLY A 36 5.57 11.94 26.32
C GLY A 36 6.02 12.83 25.14
N ASP A 37 6.00 12.33 23.89
CA ASP A 37 6.28 13.13 22.71
C ASP A 37 5.07 13.99 22.30
N GLN A 38 5.33 15.11 21.65
CA GLN A 38 4.31 16.00 21.09
C GLN A 38 4.28 15.89 19.59
N PHE A 39 3.09 15.83 19.01
CA PHE A 39 2.90 15.76 17.56
C PHE A 39 2.11 16.95 17.04
N THR A 40 2.54 17.46 15.88
CA THR A 40 1.84 18.51 15.13
C THR A 40 1.55 17.99 13.73
N LEU A 41 0.29 17.97 13.31
CA LEU A 41 -0.12 17.60 11.96
C LEU A 41 0.00 18.81 11.03
N LEU A 42 0.75 18.67 9.94
CA LEU A 42 0.75 19.65 8.86
C LEU A 42 -0.35 19.28 7.87
N CYS A 43 -1.43 20.04 7.87
CA CYS A 43 -2.64 19.78 7.11
C CYS A 43 -2.77 20.73 5.91
N SER A 44 -3.58 20.37 4.93
CA SER A 44 -4.10 21.34 3.95
C SER A 44 -5.16 22.24 4.62
N ARG A 45 -6.08 22.84 3.88
CA ARG A 45 -7.08 23.82 4.41
C ARG A 45 -7.86 23.37 5.65
N GLU A 46 -7.91 22.08 5.89
CA GLU A 46 -8.66 21.48 6.99
C GLU A 46 -7.93 20.24 7.52
N ARG A 47 -8.18 19.89 8.76
CA ARG A 47 -7.73 18.63 9.34
C ARG A 47 -8.49 17.49 8.66
N PRO A 48 -7.81 16.43 8.17
CA PRO A 48 -8.49 15.29 7.57
C PRO A 48 -9.51 14.67 8.54
N ALA A 49 -10.71 14.36 8.06
CA ALA A 49 -11.77 13.75 8.90
C ALA A 49 -11.29 12.47 9.59
N ALA A 50 -10.46 11.69 8.91
CA ALA A 50 -9.84 10.48 9.46
C ALA A 50 -8.89 10.72 10.64
N LEU A 51 -8.47 11.96 10.90
CA LEU A 51 -7.56 12.35 11.97
C LEU A 51 -8.19 13.40 12.89
N ALA A 52 -9.49 13.66 12.77
CA ALA A 52 -10.17 14.72 13.49
C ALA A 52 -10.23 14.49 15.01
N ASP A 53 -10.29 13.23 15.41
CA ASP A 53 -10.38 12.75 16.80
C ASP A 53 -9.02 12.71 17.54
N LEU A 54 -7.90 12.93 16.85
CA LEU A 54 -6.59 12.86 17.48
C LEU A 54 -6.32 14.07 18.39
N ASP A 55 -5.85 13.80 19.60
CA ASP A 55 -5.43 14.83 20.57
C ASP A 55 -4.00 15.31 20.27
N CYS A 56 -3.87 16.18 19.26
CA CYS A 56 -2.60 16.80 18.87
C CYS A 56 -2.86 18.12 18.13
N GLU A 57 -1.84 18.96 18.02
CA GLU A 57 -1.91 20.21 17.27
C GLU A 57 -2.04 19.98 15.77
N ALA A 58 -2.65 20.94 15.06
CA ALA A 58 -2.71 20.95 13.61
C ALA A 58 -2.41 22.35 13.07
N VAL A 59 -1.52 22.42 12.10
CA VAL A 59 -1.21 23.66 11.36
C VAL A 59 -1.81 23.55 9.97
N LEU A 60 -2.70 24.49 9.64
CA LEU A 60 -3.46 24.48 8.41
C LEU A 60 -2.82 25.34 7.34
N ALA A 61 -2.66 24.79 6.14
CA ALA A 61 -2.23 25.54 4.98
C ALA A 61 -3.42 26.29 4.34
N PRO A 62 -3.18 27.47 3.75
CA PRO A 62 -4.23 28.19 3.03
C PRO A 62 -4.55 27.59 1.66
N TYR A 63 -3.83 26.57 1.22
CA TYR A 63 -3.93 25.96 -0.10
C TYR A 63 -4.28 24.48 -0.04
N ARG A 64 -4.87 23.94 -1.14
CA ARG A 64 -5.06 22.49 -1.34
C ARG A 64 -4.17 21.92 -2.46
N HIS A 65 -3.61 22.77 -3.30
CA HIS A 65 -2.84 22.33 -4.45
C HIS A 65 -1.48 21.78 -4.02
N GLU A 66 -1.24 20.51 -4.23
CA GLU A 66 -0.08 19.76 -3.73
C GLU A 66 1.27 20.37 -4.14
N VAL A 67 1.40 20.81 -5.41
CA VAL A 67 2.64 21.44 -5.89
C VAL A 67 2.90 22.75 -5.14
N VAL A 68 1.88 23.55 -4.88
CA VAL A 68 2.01 24.82 -4.14
C VAL A 68 2.36 24.56 -2.67
N LEU A 69 1.72 23.56 -2.06
CA LEU A 69 2.03 23.13 -0.71
C LEU A 69 3.50 22.75 -0.58
N LYS A 70 4.00 21.87 -1.45
CA LYS A 70 5.37 21.35 -1.39
C LYS A 70 6.43 22.37 -1.86
N ALA A 71 6.08 23.28 -2.77
CA ALA A 71 7.03 24.26 -3.27
C ALA A 71 7.16 25.53 -2.40
N ARG A 72 6.10 25.91 -1.67
CA ARG A 72 6.04 27.19 -0.97
C ARG A 72 5.72 27.06 0.51
N TRP A 73 4.63 26.38 0.85
CA TRP A 73 4.13 26.40 2.23
C TRP A 73 4.93 25.48 3.14
N LEU A 74 5.14 24.23 2.79
CA LEU A 74 5.91 23.29 3.61
C LEU A 74 7.32 23.81 3.90
N PRO A 75 8.13 24.29 2.91
CA PRO A 75 9.44 24.86 3.21
C PRO A 75 9.41 26.08 4.13
N ALA A 76 8.29 26.82 4.16
CA ALA A 76 8.14 27.96 5.05
C ALA A 76 7.76 27.53 6.47
N ILE A 77 6.78 26.61 6.60
CA ILE A 77 6.26 26.19 7.89
C ILE A 77 7.24 25.28 8.64
N GLU A 78 8.08 24.50 7.96
CA GLU A 78 9.11 23.67 8.56
C GLU A 78 9.99 24.44 9.56
N THR A 79 10.35 25.68 9.26
CA THR A 79 11.19 26.52 10.12
C THR A 79 10.42 27.23 11.23
N GLN A 80 9.08 27.18 11.21
CA GLN A 80 8.21 27.92 12.14
C GLN A 80 7.51 27.01 13.13
N VAL A 81 7.30 25.72 12.78
CA VAL A 81 6.52 24.78 13.60
C VAL A 81 7.22 24.37 14.90
N GLY A 82 8.52 24.65 15.03
CA GLY A 82 9.28 24.45 16.27
C GLY A 82 9.36 22.97 16.68
N CYS A 83 9.60 22.07 15.74
CA CYS A 83 9.75 20.64 15.98
C CYS A 83 11.20 20.17 15.83
N ASP A 84 11.53 19.06 16.50
CA ASP A 84 12.87 18.45 16.46
C ASP A 84 13.10 17.62 15.20
N ALA A 85 12.03 17.06 14.60
CA ALA A 85 12.08 16.35 13.32
C ALA A 85 10.72 16.37 12.61
N ILE A 86 10.74 16.18 11.29
CA ILE A 86 9.53 16.10 10.46
C ILE A 86 9.46 14.74 9.75
N LEU A 87 8.27 14.12 9.76
CA LEU A 87 7.95 12.94 8.98
C LEU A 87 7.16 13.31 7.72
N TYR A 88 7.61 12.83 6.57
CA TYR A 88 6.91 12.84 5.30
C TYR A 88 6.47 11.43 4.93
N PRO A 89 5.31 10.97 5.43
CA PRO A 89 4.84 9.60 5.16
C PRO A 89 4.25 9.46 3.75
N TYR A 90 3.85 10.59 3.15
CA TYR A 90 3.37 10.66 1.77
C TYR A 90 4.41 11.38 0.90
N TRP A 91 5.18 10.60 0.21
CA TRP A 91 6.24 11.05 -0.68
C TRP A 91 5.72 11.86 -1.88
N PRO A 92 6.47 12.84 -2.41
CA PRO A 92 7.80 13.31 -2.01
C PRO A 92 7.76 14.41 -0.93
N SER A 93 8.89 14.54 -0.18
CA SER A 93 9.15 15.73 0.65
C SER A 93 9.32 16.97 -0.23
N PRO A 94 9.34 18.19 0.33
CA PRO A 94 9.68 19.39 -0.42
C PRO A 94 11.00 19.22 -1.19
N PRO A 95 11.07 19.59 -2.49
CA PRO A 95 12.26 19.39 -3.31
C PRO A 95 13.43 20.28 -2.89
N ARG A 96 13.15 21.36 -2.17
CA ARG A 96 14.12 22.27 -1.55
C ARG A 96 13.65 22.64 -0.18
N ARG A 97 14.44 22.30 0.82
CA ARG A 97 14.22 22.68 2.22
C ARG A 97 15.04 23.93 2.56
N ARG A 98 14.54 24.75 3.46
CA ARG A 98 15.22 25.98 3.87
C ARG A 98 16.38 25.66 4.83
N PRO A 99 17.44 26.50 4.87
CA PRO A 99 18.41 26.44 5.96
C PRO A 99 17.69 26.58 7.32
N GLY A 100 18.12 25.81 8.31
CA GLY A 100 17.49 25.78 9.64
C GLY A 100 16.19 24.96 9.71
N ALA A 101 15.75 24.32 8.63
CA ALA A 101 14.65 23.35 8.71
C ALA A 101 15.07 22.12 9.53
N PRO A 102 14.19 21.60 10.41
CA PRO A 102 14.49 20.44 11.24
C PRO A 102 14.77 19.20 10.40
N PRO A 103 15.53 18.20 10.91
CA PRO A 103 15.79 16.96 10.20
C PRO A 103 14.51 16.30 9.69
N ALA A 104 14.54 15.69 8.51
CA ALA A 104 13.38 15.05 7.92
C ALA A 104 13.58 13.55 7.73
N ALA A 105 12.55 12.78 8.07
CA ALA A 105 12.37 11.40 7.65
C ALA A 105 11.39 11.35 6.47
N VAL A 106 11.75 10.64 5.40
CA VAL A 106 10.94 10.50 4.17
C VAL A 106 10.61 9.04 3.96
N TYR A 107 9.32 8.72 3.74
CA TYR A 107 8.89 7.37 3.42
C TYR A 107 8.82 7.16 1.91
N VAL A 108 9.56 6.18 1.38
CA VAL A 108 9.58 5.80 -0.04
C VAL A 108 8.83 4.47 -0.19
N HIS A 109 7.62 4.53 -0.73
CA HIS A 109 6.70 3.38 -0.82
C HIS A 109 7.14 2.31 -1.81
N ASP A 110 7.55 2.71 -3.00
CA ASP A 110 8.05 1.83 -4.06
C ASP A 110 8.89 2.61 -5.08
N LEU A 111 9.43 1.89 -6.05
CA LEU A 111 10.22 2.44 -7.16
C LEU A 111 9.67 2.01 -8.52
N ALA A 112 8.37 1.73 -8.61
CA ALA A 112 7.73 1.29 -9.85
C ALA A 112 8.02 2.23 -11.02
N PHE A 113 8.01 3.54 -10.81
CA PHE A 113 8.31 4.55 -11.84
C PHE A 113 9.72 4.43 -12.43
N ARG A 114 10.66 3.81 -11.73
CA ARG A 114 12.04 3.60 -12.13
C ARG A 114 12.29 2.19 -12.67
N LEU A 115 11.71 1.19 -12.02
CA LEU A 115 11.96 -0.23 -12.30
C LEU A 115 11.01 -0.79 -13.37
N ARG A 116 9.80 -0.24 -13.45
CA ARG A 116 8.75 -0.64 -14.39
C ARG A 116 8.21 0.58 -15.15
N PRO A 117 9.08 1.32 -15.88
CA PRO A 117 8.71 2.60 -16.48
C PRO A 117 7.59 2.50 -17.53
N ALA A 118 7.43 1.34 -18.18
CA ALA A 118 6.35 1.12 -19.13
C ALA A 118 4.95 1.09 -18.48
N GLU A 119 4.87 0.84 -17.18
CA GLU A 119 3.63 0.67 -16.42
C GLU A 119 3.21 1.94 -15.66
N VAL A 120 4.03 2.99 -15.75
CA VAL A 120 3.79 4.27 -15.04
C VAL A 120 3.72 5.41 -16.06
N PRO A 121 2.74 6.33 -15.94
CA PRO A 121 2.61 7.49 -16.84
C PRO A 121 3.90 8.30 -16.91
N TRP A 122 4.24 8.79 -18.10
CA TRP A 122 5.47 9.54 -18.31
C TRP A 122 5.56 10.80 -17.42
N GLN A 123 4.42 11.46 -17.14
CA GLN A 123 4.37 12.62 -16.25
C GLN A 123 4.81 12.27 -14.83
N GLN A 124 4.32 11.14 -14.29
CA GLN A 124 4.73 10.66 -12.97
C GLN A 124 6.20 10.24 -12.95
N ARG A 125 6.67 9.55 -14.02
CA ARG A 125 8.08 9.18 -14.13
C ARG A 125 8.98 10.41 -14.14
N ALA A 126 8.63 11.43 -14.93
CA ALA A 126 9.38 12.68 -14.99
C ALA A 126 9.37 13.39 -13.63
N TYR A 127 8.20 13.50 -13.00
CA TYR A 127 8.06 14.14 -11.69
C TYR A 127 8.89 13.41 -10.63
N PHE A 128 8.67 12.13 -10.44
CA PHE A 128 9.38 11.36 -9.43
C PHE A 128 10.89 11.23 -9.74
N GLY A 129 11.24 11.08 -10.99
CA GLY A 129 12.63 11.06 -11.42
C GLY A 129 13.39 12.34 -11.09
N THR A 130 12.72 13.50 -11.07
CA THR A 130 13.35 14.79 -10.75
C THR A 130 13.36 15.10 -9.26
N VAL A 131 12.36 14.66 -8.48
CA VAL A 131 12.23 15.09 -7.07
C VAL A 131 12.84 14.10 -6.07
N LEU A 132 12.94 12.79 -6.41
CA LEU A 132 13.39 11.80 -5.43
C LEU A 132 14.88 11.96 -5.08
N ALA A 133 15.76 12.09 -6.06
CA ALA A 133 17.20 12.21 -5.78
C ALA A 133 17.53 13.43 -4.89
N PRO A 134 16.98 14.63 -5.14
CA PRO A 134 17.12 15.77 -4.21
C PRO A 134 16.55 15.47 -2.82
N ALA A 135 15.37 14.85 -2.73
CA ALA A 135 14.76 14.49 -1.45
C ALA A 135 15.65 13.53 -0.64
N LEU A 136 16.18 12.49 -1.27
CA LEU A 136 17.10 11.53 -0.64
C LEU A 136 18.40 12.17 -0.14
N ARG A 137 18.93 13.17 -0.86
CA ARG A 137 20.14 13.89 -0.41
C ARG A 137 19.88 14.74 0.83
N GLN A 138 18.68 15.32 0.94
CA GLN A 138 18.30 16.24 2.03
C GLN A 138 17.68 15.51 3.23
N ALA A 139 17.21 14.27 3.05
CA ALA A 139 16.60 13.50 4.14
C ALA A 139 17.65 13.08 5.16
N ALA A 140 17.38 13.31 6.44
CA ALA A 140 18.18 12.78 7.55
C ALA A 140 17.95 11.28 7.74
N ALA A 141 16.76 10.78 7.41
CA ALA A 141 16.43 9.36 7.34
C ALA A 141 15.47 9.06 6.19
N VAL A 142 15.53 7.84 5.69
CA VAL A 142 14.62 7.32 4.65
C VAL A 142 13.98 6.04 5.18
N LEU A 143 12.66 5.99 5.16
CA LEU A 143 11.88 4.82 5.55
C LEU A 143 11.40 4.10 4.29
N VAL A 144 11.42 2.79 4.31
CA VAL A 144 10.94 1.93 3.21
C VAL A 144 10.13 0.77 3.77
N PRO A 145 9.14 0.23 3.03
CA PRO A 145 8.24 -0.80 3.56
C PRO A 145 8.82 -2.22 3.60
N SER A 146 9.91 -2.48 2.86
CA SER A 146 10.48 -3.82 2.72
C SER A 146 11.99 -3.78 2.45
N GLU A 147 12.70 -4.88 2.75
CA GLU A 147 14.10 -5.04 2.37
C GLU A 147 14.28 -5.03 0.84
N THR A 148 13.28 -5.50 0.12
CA THR A 148 13.27 -5.42 -1.35
C THR A 148 13.27 -3.96 -1.80
N THR A 149 12.39 -3.12 -1.26
CA THR A 149 12.38 -1.67 -1.60
C THR A 149 13.69 -0.99 -1.15
N ARG A 150 14.29 -1.40 -0.02
CA ARG A 150 15.61 -0.90 0.41
C ARG A 150 16.69 -1.22 -0.62
N ARG A 151 16.80 -2.48 -1.05
CA ARG A 151 17.78 -2.91 -2.09
C ARG A 151 17.57 -2.16 -3.40
N ASP A 152 16.34 -2.07 -3.85
CA ASP A 152 15.98 -1.38 -5.08
C ASP A 152 16.35 0.11 -5.02
N LEU A 153 16.07 0.76 -3.88
CA LEU A 153 16.39 2.17 -3.65
C LEU A 153 17.91 2.43 -3.71
N LEU A 154 18.67 1.63 -3.00
CA LEU A 154 20.14 1.76 -2.95
C LEU A 154 20.78 1.49 -4.32
N ALA A 155 20.27 0.50 -5.06
CA ALA A 155 20.73 0.21 -6.41
C ALA A 155 20.39 1.33 -7.42
N ALA A 156 19.18 1.91 -7.31
CA ALA A 156 18.71 2.93 -8.24
C ALA A 156 19.28 4.33 -7.96
N TYR A 157 19.66 4.63 -6.72
CA TYR A 157 20.10 5.94 -6.26
C TYR A 157 21.41 5.86 -5.46
N PRO A 158 22.56 5.94 -6.13
CA PRO A 158 23.87 5.91 -5.47
C PRO A 158 24.19 7.27 -4.80
N VAL A 159 23.43 7.61 -3.77
CA VAL A 159 23.63 8.82 -2.95
C VAL A 159 24.62 8.50 -1.83
N PRO A 160 25.72 9.23 -1.68
CA PRO A 160 26.70 8.98 -0.62
C PRO A 160 26.05 8.95 0.78
N GLY A 161 26.38 7.91 1.57
CA GLY A 161 25.85 7.74 2.92
C GLY A 161 24.36 7.40 3.00
N LEU A 162 23.68 7.12 1.89
CA LEU A 162 22.26 6.77 1.89
C LEU A 162 22.00 5.48 2.66
N GLU A 163 22.84 4.47 2.49
CA GLU A 163 22.66 3.15 3.11
C GLU A 163 22.50 3.24 4.64
N GLY A 164 23.31 4.03 5.31
CA GLY A 164 23.23 4.24 6.76
C GLY A 164 22.02 5.05 7.24
N ARG A 165 21.25 5.60 6.29
CA ARG A 165 20.04 6.41 6.57
C ARG A 165 18.74 5.72 6.21
N VAL A 166 18.79 4.54 5.56
CA VAL A 166 17.60 3.77 5.18
C VAL A 166 17.23 2.81 6.29
N THR A 167 15.99 2.89 6.74
CA THR A 167 15.41 1.97 7.74
C THR A 167 14.17 1.31 7.16
N VAL A 168 14.07 -0.01 7.28
CA VAL A 168 12.87 -0.75 6.89
C VAL A 168 11.82 -0.61 7.98
N VAL A 169 10.68 -0.06 7.62
CA VAL A 169 9.50 0.12 8.47
C VAL A 169 8.30 -0.44 7.70
N PRO A 170 7.95 -1.71 7.90
CA PRO A 170 6.81 -2.32 7.25
C PRO A 170 5.50 -1.60 7.63
N GLU A 171 4.55 -1.60 6.71
CA GLU A 171 3.20 -1.09 6.95
C GLU A 171 2.45 -2.05 7.90
N GLY A 172 1.43 -1.54 8.59
CA GLY A 172 0.56 -2.32 9.44
C GLY A 172 -0.73 -2.74 8.74
N VAL A 173 -1.42 -3.71 9.31
CA VAL A 173 -2.81 -4.02 8.95
C VAL A 173 -3.76 -3.36 9.94
N THR A 174 -4.80 -2.72 9.42
CA THR A 174 -5.91 -2.24 10.24
C THR A 174 -6.83 -3.43 10.54
N SER A 175 -7.27 -3.54 11.79
CA SER A 175 -8.27 -4.55 12.15
C SER A 175 -9.47 -4.45 11.21
N PRO A 176 -9.94 -5.57 10.65
CA PRO A 176 -11.07 -5.55 9.73
C PRO A 176 -12.28 -4.87 10.38
N ALA A 177 -12.96 -4.02 9.62
CA ALA A 177 -14.28 -3.55 10.03
C ALA A 177 -15.24 -4.76 10.17
N ALA A 178 -16.33 -4.58 10.91
CA ALA A 178 -17.40 -5.58 10.90
C ALA A 178 -17.88 -5.76 9.44
N PRO A 179 -17.96 -7.00 8.94
CA PRO A 179 -18.38 -7.27 7.58
C PRO A 179 -19.84 -6.83 7.36
N GLY A 180 -20.06 -6.09 6.28
CA GLY A 180 -21.38 -5.75 5.78
C GLY A 180 -21.98 -6.89 4.97
N PRO A 181 -23.14 -6.66 4.33
CA PRO A 181 -23.70 -7.63 3.38
C PRO A 181 -22.81 -7.69 2.11
N LEU A 182 -22.75 -8.88 1.50
CA LEU A 182 -22.18 -8.99 0.16
C LEU A 182 -23.01 -8.19 -0.85
N PRO A 183 -22.38 -7.53 -1.83
CA PRO A 183 -23.09 -6.88 -2.91
C PRO A 183 -23.98 -7.86 -3.69
N GLU A 184 -25.12 -7.37 -4.18
CA GLU A 184 -26.07 -8.16 -4.95
C GLU A 184 -25.41 -8.92 -6.11
N GLY A 185 -25.74 -10.18 -6.25
CA GLY A 185 -25.23 -11.05 -7.32
C GLY A 185 -23.81 -11.59 -7.06
N ILE A 186 -23.25 -11.39 -5.87
CA ILE A 186 -22.00 -12.02 -5.44
C ILE A 186 -22.33 -13.11 -4.40
N GLU A 187 -21.98 -14.35 -4.71
CA GLU A 187 -22.13 -15.49 -3.79
C GLU A 187 -20.78 -15.81 -3.13
N PRO A 188 -20.77 -16.27 -1.85
CA PRO A 188 -19.54 -16.69 -1.18
C PRO A 188 -18.73 -17.71 -1.98
N GLY A 189 -17.40 -17.65 -1.85
CA GLY A 189 -16.50 -18.58 -2.50
C GLY A 189 -15.85 -18.06 -3.79
N PHE A 190 -16.00 -16.80 -4.10
CA PHE A 190 -15.40 -16.15 -5.28
C PHE A 190 -13.87 -15.99 -5.19
N ILE A 191 -13.25 -15.72 -6.33
CA ILE A 191 -11.87 -15.23 -6.42
C ILE A 191 -11.89 -13.71 -6.25
N LEU A 192 -11.16 -13.17 -5.29
CA LEU A 192 -11.08 -11.73 -5.06
C LEU A 192 -9.81 -11.15 -5.68
N SER A 193 -9.91 -9.97 -6.27
CA SER A 193 -8.74 -9.15 -6.64
C SER A 193 -8.97 -7.71 -6.23
N VAL A 194 -8.06 -7.14 -5.45
CA VAL A 194 -8.17 -5.78 -4.89
C VAL A 194 -7.02 -4.92 -5.38
N GLY A 195 -7.35 -3.76 -5.95
CA GLY A 195 -6.34 -2.78 -6.38
C GLY A 195 -6.84 -1.86 -7.47
N THR A 196 -6.25 -0.69 -7.55
CA THR A 196 -6.49 0.28 -8.62
C THR A 196 -6.32 -0.37 -9.99
N VAL A 197 -7.21 -0.07 -10.95
CA VAL A 197 -7.07 -0.57 -12.32
C VAL A 197 -5.96 0.21 -13.02
N GLU A 198 -4.77 -0.35 -12.98
CA GLU A 198 -3.54 0.21 -13.54
C GLU A 198 -2.64 -0.91 -14.09
N PRO A 199 -1.71 -0.64 -15.03
CA PRO A 199 -0.91 -1.67 -15.68
C PRO A 199 -0.15 -2.58 -14.70
N ARG A 200 0.38 -2.04 -13.62
CA ARG A 200 1.15 -2.74 -12.60
C ARG A 200 0.36 -3.86 -11.89
N LYS A 201 -0.96 -3.71 -11.77
CA LYS A 201 -1.85 -4.72 -11.15
C LYS A 201 -2.16 -5.90 -12.07
N ASN A 202 -1.75 -5.83 -13.35
CA ASN A 202 -1.71 -6.94 -14.29
C ASN A 202 -3.08 -7.59 -14.59
N TYR A 203 -4.15 -6.82 -14.53
CA TYR A 203 -5.51 -7.32 -14.83
C TYR A 203 -5.64 -8.00 -16.20
N PRO A 204 -4.98 -7.55 -17.29
CA PRO A 204 -5.07 -8.24 -18.58
C PRO A 204 -4.64 -9.71 -18.51
N ARG A 205 -3.52 -10.02 -17.79
CA ARG A 205 -3.07 -11.40 -17.63
C ARG A 205 -3.93 -12.18 -16.65
N LEU A 206 -4.43 -11.54 -15.60
CA LEU A 206 -5.38 -12.17 -14.68
C LEU A 206 -6.67 -12.60 -15.39
N LEU A 207 -7.23 -11.76 -16.26
CA LEU A 207 -8.40 -12.09 -17.08
C LEU A 207 -8.09 -13.25 -18.02
N ALA A 208 -6.93 -13.25 -18.68
CA ALA A 208 -6.52 -14.34 -19.56
C ALA A 208 -6.37 -15.67 -18.80
N ALA A 209 -5.75 -15.64 -17.61
CA ALA A 209 -5.64 -16.79 -16.72
C ALA A 209 -7.01 -17.30 -16.24
N TYR A 210 -7.92 -16.38 -15.91
CA TYR A 210 -9.29 -16.71 -15.51
C TYR A 210 -10.08 -17.37 -16.67
N ARG A 211 -9.94 -16.88 -17.91
CA ARG A 211 -10.50 -17.55 -19.11
C ARG A 211 -9.96 -18.96 -19.29
N ARG A 212 -8.64 -19.14 -19.14
CA ARG A 212 -8.01 -20.46 -19.19
C ARG A 212 -8.60 -21.42 -18.17
N LEU A 213 -8.73 -20.95 -16.91
CA LEU A 213 -9.33 -21.73 -15.85
C LEU A 213 -10.77 -22.15 -16.20
N ARG A 214 -11.58 -21.25 -16.75
CA ARG A 214 -12.97 -21.53 -17.16
C ARG A 214 -13.10 -22.46 -18.36
N SER A 215 -12.12 -22.51 -19.25
CA SER A 215 -12.14 -23.37 -20.45
C SER A 215 -11.67 -24.79 -20.21
N ARG A 216 -11.13 -25.12 -19.02
CA ARG A 216 -10.66 -26.47 -18.69
C ARG A 216 -11.85 -27.39 -18.35
N PRO A 217 -12.07 -28.50 -19.08
CA PRO A 217 -13.14 -29.45 -18.78
C PRO A 217 -12.89 -30.14 -17.42
N GLY A 218 -13.87 -30.13 -16.52
CA GLY A 218 -13.84 -30.92 -15.30
C GLY A 218 -12.83 -30.50 -14.23
N ALA A 219 -12.25 -29.30 -14.32
CA ALA A 219 -11.11 -28.87 -13.52
C ALA A 219 -11.39 -28.66 -12.05
N LEU A 220 -12.64 -28.55 -11.59
CA LEU A 220 -12.98 -28.26 -10.20
C LEU A 220 -13.99 -29.24 -9.65
N PRO A 221 -13.76 -29.80 -8.43
CA PRO A 221 -14.72 -30.67 -7.76
C PRO A 221 -16.00 -29.91 -7.40
N ILE A 222 -17.11 -30.62 -7.32
CA ILE A 222 -18.40 -30.09 -6.87
C ILE A 222 -18.27 -29.65 -5.42
N VAL A 223 -18.27 -28.35 -5.16
CA VAL A 223 -18.36 -27.81 -3.81
C VAL A 223 -19.80 -27.30 -3.63
N THR A 224 -20.52 -27.86 -2.64
CA THR A 224 -21.87 -27.44 -2.23
C THR A 224 -23.06 -27.76 -3.17
N GLY A 225 -23.07 -28.92 -3.87
CA GLY A 225 -24.31 -29.43 -4.50
C GLY A 225 -24.79 -28.71 -5.79
N ARG A 226 -24.05 -27.72 -6.31
CA ARG A 226 -24.28 -27.04 -7.59
C ARG A 226 -23.28 -27.53 -8.65
N ARG A 227 -23.67 -27.52 -9.90
CA ARG A 227 -22.79 -27.89 -11.03
C ARG A 227 -21.51 -27.06 -10.94
N ALA A 228 -20.37 -27.73 -10.91
CA ALA A 228 -19.05 -27.15 -10.78
C ALA A 228 -18.74 -26.18 -11.92
N GLY A 229 -18.90 -24.90 -11.63
CA GLY A 229 -18.37 -23.81 -12.45
C GLY A 229 -17.18 -23.17 -11.73
N VAL A 230 -16.29 -22.57 -12.48
CA VAL A 230 -15.25 -21.71 -11.91
C VAL A 230 -15.94 -20.58 -11.13
N PRO A 231 -15.56 -20.30 -9.86
CA PRO A 231 -16.14 -19.21 -9.10
C PRO A 231 -16.02 -17.86 -9.80
N GLN A 232 -16.90 -16.92 -9.50
CA GLN A 232 -16.79 -15.55 -10.03
C GLN A 232 -15.42 -14.96 -9.67
N LEU A 233 -14.90 -14.10 -10.55
CA LEU A 233 -13.79 -13.21 -10.25
C LEU A 233 -14.37 -11.83 -9.88
N VAL A 234 -14.22 -11.45 -8.62
CA VAL A 234 -14.68 -10.16 -8.10
C VAL A 234 -13.48 -9.21 -8.06
N ILE A 235 -13.58 -8.10 -8.78
CA ILE A 235 -12.51 -7.08 -8.86
C ILE A 235 -12.99 -5.82 -8.16
N VAL A 236 -12.20 -5.36 -7.19
CA VAL A 236 -12.43 -4.14 -6.41
C VAL A 236 -11.29 -3.18 -6.63
N GLY A 237 -11.59 -1.95 -7.01
CA GLY A 237 -10.60 -0.90 -7.18
C GLY A 237 -11.07 0.15 -8.18
N ARG A 238 -10.58 1.37 -8.00
CA ARG A 238 -10.93 2.48 -8.88
C ARG A 238 -10.17 2.40 -10.19
N PRO A 239 -10.69 3.03 -11.24
CA PRO A 239 -9.89 3.34 -12.42
C PRO A 239 -8.68 4.19 -11.99
N GLY A 240 -7.48 3.77 -12.36
CA GLY A 240 -6.23 4.47 -12.10
C GLY A 240 -5.75 5.25 -13.32
N TRP A 241 -4.57 4.90 -13.82
CA TRP A 241 -3.97 5.53 -14.99
C TRP A 241 -3.59 4.48 -16.03
N ALA A 242 -3.46 4.91 -17.29
CA ALA A 242 -2.95 4.09 -18.40
C ALA A 242 -3.61 2.70 -18.49
N TYR A 243 -4.85 2.57 -18.04
CA TYR A 243 -5.58 1.30 -18.07
C TYR A 243 -6.15 0.97 -19.48
N GLY A 244 -6.12 1.95 -20.42
CA GLY A 244 -6.59 1.74 -21.80
C GLY A 244 -7.99 1.13 -21.86
N ASP A 245 -8.12 0.02 -22.56
CA ASP A 245 -9.34 -0.78 -22.65
C ASP A 245 -9.50 -1.83 -21.52
N THR A 246 -8.56 -1.89 -20.59
CA THR A 246 -8.55 -2.88 -19.50
C THR A 246 -9.85 -2.85 -18.70
N LEU A 247 -10.36 -1.66 -18.37
CA LEU A 247 -11.62 -1.53 -17.64
C LEU A 247 -12.81 -2.08 -18.46
N GLN A 248 -12.87 -1.78 -19.73
CA GLN A 248 -13.90 -2.32 -20.64
C GLN A 248 -13.81 -3.84 -20.72
N ARG A 249 -12.60 -4.40 -20.83
CA ARG A 249 -12.36 -5.85 -20.81
C ARG A 249 -12.81 -6.50 -19.51
N ILE A 250 -12.51 -5.87 -18.36
CA ILE A 250 -12.98 -6.35 -17.05
C ILE A 250 -14.51 -6.40 -17.01
N GLN A 251 -15.18 -5.33 -17.44
CA GLN A 251 -16.64 -5.22 -17.41
C GLN A 251 -17.34 -6.15 -18.40
N ALA A 252 -16.72 -6.44 -19.54
CA ALA A 252 -17.25 -7.34 -20.57
C ALA A 252 -16.95 -8.83 -20.31
N GLU A 253 -16.05 -9.14 -19.39
CA GLU A 253 -15.60 -10.52 -19.17
C GLU A 253 -16.66 -11.33 -18.46
N LEU A 254 -17.04 -12.47 -19.05
CA LEU A 254 -18.02 -13.37 -18.48
C LEU A 254 -17.53 -13.97 -17.14
N GLY A 255 -18.37 -13.91 -16.11
CA GLY A 255 -18.05 -14.40 -14.76
C GLY A 255 -17.20 -13.44 -13.93
N VAL A 256 -16.93 -12.23 -14.44
CA VAL A 256 -16.26 -11.17 -13.69
C VAL A 256 -17.28 -10.15 -13.16
N ARG A 257 -17.11 -9.75 -11.92
CA ARG A 257 -17.87 -8.65 -11.28
C ARG A 257 -16.92 -7.54 -10.90
N TYR A 258 -17.08 -6.39 -11.52
CA TYR A 258 -16.32 -5.19 -11.20
C TYR A 258 -17.16 -4.28 -10.31
N LEU A 259 -16.67 -3.98 -9.10
CA LEU A 259 -17.39 -3.17 -8.11
C LEU A 259 -16.93 -1.71 -8.06
N GLY A 260 -15.80 -1.38 -8.73
CA GLY A 260 -15.21 -0.08 -8.52
C GLY A 260 -14.70 0.08 -7.08
N HIS A 261 -15.11 1.15 -6.42
CA HIS A 261 -14.78 1.38 -5.02
C HIS A 261 -15.73 0.60 -4.09
N ALA A 262 -15.19 -0.06 -3.09
CA ALA A 262 -15.93 -0.61 -1.97
C ALA A 262 -15.64 0.20 -0.70
N ASP A 263 -16.63 0.41 0.14
CA ASP A 263 -16.46 0.92 1.49
C ASP A 263 -15.85 -0.14 2.43
N GLU A 264 -15.43 0.27 3.62
CA GLU A 264 -14.76 -0.64 4.55
C GLU A 264 -15.62 -1.87 4.94
N PRO A 265 -16.94 -1.76 5.27
CA PRO A 265 -17.76 -2.92 5.57
C PRO A 265 -17.93 -3.88 4.38
N THR A 266 -18.10 -3.35 3.17
CA THR A 266 -18.19 -4.15 1.95
C THR A 266 -16.86 -4.86 1.67
N LEU A 267 -15.73 -4.16 1.80
CA LEU A 267 -14.42 -4.76 1.60
C LEU A 267 -14.12 -5.85 2.63
N ALA A 268 -14.51 -5.66 3.89
CA ALA A 268 -14.39 -6.66 4.94
C ALA A 268 -15.20 -7.93 4.60
N ALA A 269 -16.45 -7.77 4.13
CA ALA A 269 -17.26 -8.89 3.67
C ALA A 269 -16.62 -9.61 2.47
N LEU A 270 -16.05 -8.87 1.53
CA LEU A 270 -15.38 -9.47 0.38
C LEU A 270 -14.16 -10.30 0.80
N TYR A 271 -13.35 -9.84 1.76
CA TYR A 271 -12.27 -10.67 2.29
C TYR A 271 -12.81 -11.89 3.06
N GLU A 272 -13.84 -11.74 3.88
CA GLU A 272 -14.38 -12.84 4.67
C GLU A 272 -14.93 -13.99 3.81
N TYR A 273 -15.61 -13.66 2.71
CA TYR A 273 -16.29 -14.66 1.89
C TYR A 273 -15.51 -15.10 0.63
N ALA A 274 -14.31 -14.55 0.40
CA ALA A 274 -13.46 -14.98 -0.71
C ALA A 274 -12.86 -16.37 -0.50
N SER A 275 -12.80 -17.19 -1.54
CA SER A 275 -12.03 -18.44 -1.53
C SER A 275 -10.53 -18.21 -1.58
N LEU A 276 -10.10 -17.19 -2.28
CA LEU A 276 -8.70 -16.79 -2.42
C LEU A 276 -8.57 -15.36 -2.95
N LEU A 277 -7.41 -14.76 -2.70
CA LEU A 277 -6.98 -13.51 -3.35
C LEU A 277 -6.13 -13.82 -4.59
N ALA A 278 -6.47 -13.24 -5.74
CA ALA A 278 -5.65 -13.20 -6.94
C ALA A 278 -4.96 -11.84 -7.06
N TYR A 279 -3.65 -11.79 -6.80
CA TYR A 279 -2.87 -10.57 -6.78
C TYR A 279 -1.55 -10.70 -7.54
N PRO A 280 -1.60 -11.03 -8.85
CA PRO A 280 -0.41 -11.26 -9.69
C PRO A 280 0.20 -9.93 -10.16
N SER A 281 0.41 -8.98 -9.24
CA SER A 281 1.01 -7.68 -9.55
C SER A 281 2.42 -7.86 -10.10
N LEU A 282 2.79 -7.00 -11.06
CA LEU A 282 4.10 -7.01 -11.68
C LEU A 282 5.18 -6.43 -10.76
N TYR A 283 4.82 -5.56 -9.84
CA TYR A 283 5.70 -4.99 -8.83
C TYR A 283 4.89 -4.29 -7.72
N GLU A 284 5.26 -4.52 -6.48
CA GLU A 284 4.75 -3.80 -5.30
C GLU A 284 5.89 -3.49 -4.33
N GLY A 285 5.86 -2.34 -3.66
CA GLY A 285 6.80 -2.05 -2.58
C GLY A 285 6.48 -2.84 -1.32
N PHE A 286 5.18 -3.06 -1.04
CA PHE A 286 4.69 -3.81 0.11
C PHE A 286 3.50 -4.73 -0.24
N GLY A 287 2.29 -4.20 -0.39
CA GLY A 287 1.11 -4.97 -0.79
C GLY A 287 0.03 -5.05 0.28
N LEU A 288 -0.53 -3.91 0.71
CA LEU A 288 -1.62 -3.86 1.68
C LEU A 288 -2.77 -4.84 1.37
N PRO A 289 -3.26 -5.00 0.11
CA PRO A 289 -4.30 -5.98 -0.17
C PRO A 289 -3.92 -7.43 0.15
N LEU A 290 -2.64 -7.80 -0.02
CA LEU A 290 -2.15 -9.11 0.41
C LEU A 290 -2.17 -9.22 1.94
N LEU A 291 -1.68 -8.20 2.63
CA LEU A 291 -1.66 -8.17 4.10
C LEU A 291 -3.08 -8.25 4.68
N GLU A 292 -4.03 -7.52 4.11
CA GLU A 292 -5.45 -7.57 4.47
C GLU A 292 -6.05 -8.97 4.25
N ALA A 293 -5.77 -9.59 3.10
CA ALA A 293 -6.19 -10.98 2.82
C ALA A 293 -5.60 -11.96 3.84
N MET A 294 -4.30 -11.85 4.12
CA MET A 294 -3.62 -12.69 5.10
C MET A 294 -4.23 -12.53 6.49
N ALA A 295 -4.52 -11.32 6.94
CA ALA A 295 -5.16 -11.04 8.23
C ALA A 295 -6.55 -11.69 8.34
N ASN A 296 -7.29 -11.76 7.23
CA ASN A 296 -8.58 -12.46 7.14
C ASN A 296 -8.43 -13.98 6.92
N GLY A 297 -7.21 -14.51 6.75
CA GLY A 297 -6.97 -15.92 6.49
C GLY A 297 -7.33 -16.36 5.08
N VAL A 298 -7.40 -15.43 4.14
CA VAL A 298 -7.65 -15.69 2.73
C VAL A 298 -6.33 -16.10 2.08
N PRO A 299 -6.21 -17.32 1.53
CA PRO A 299 -5.02 -17.74 0.82
C PRO A 299 -4.85 -16.93 -0.46
N ALA A 300 -3.62 -16.74 -0.91
CA ALA A 300 -3.35 -15.87 -2.04
C ALA A 300 -2.48 -16.51 -3.13
N VAL A 301 -2.71 -16.06 -4.38
CA VAL A 301 -1.79 -16.19 -5.51
C VAL A 301 -1.19 -14.81 -5.78
N ILE A 302 0.11 -14.68 -5.72
CA ILE A 302 0.83 -13.41 -5.83
C ILE A 302 1.92 -13.45 -6.90
N GLY A 303 2.27 -12.29 -7.44
CA GLY A 303 3.46 -12.16 -8.29
C GLY A 303 4.75 -12.32 -7.46
N LYS A 304 5.76 -13.01 -8.00
CA LYS A 304 7.05 -13.24 -7.35
C LYS A 304 8.01 -12.05 -7.46
N SER A 305 7.53 -10.83 -7.45
CA SER A 305 8.34 -9.62 -7.62
C SER A 305 7.99 -8.54 -6.59
N GLY A 306 8.95 -7.64 -6.37
CA GLY A 306 8.82 -6.60 -5.36
C GLY A 306 8.78 -7.14 -3.93
N GLY A 307 8.08 -6.46 -3.04
CA GLY A 307 7.93 -6.82 -1.63
C GLY A 307 6.93 -7.94 -1.33
N LEU A 308 6.16 -8.43 -2.32
CA LEU A 308 5.11 -9.44 -2.09
C LEU A 308 5.63 -10.76 -1.51
N PRO A 309 6.72 -11.38 -2.06
CA PRO A 309 7.28 -12.61 -1.49
C PRO A 309 7.78 -12.43 -0.05
N GLU A 310 8.42 -11.28 0.22
CA GLU A 310 8.90 -10.93 1.56
C GLU A 310 7.75 -10.79 2.56
N LEU A 311 6.68 -10.10 2.17
CA LEU A 311 5.47 -9.96 2.98
C LEU A 311 4.80 -11.31 3.22
N ALA A 312 4.61 -12.11 2.19
CA ALA A 312 3.97 -13.43 2.28
C ALA A 312 4.74 -14.41 3.17
N GLY A 313 6.07 -14.39 3.14
CA GLY A 313 6.90 -15.28 3.96
C GLY A 313 6.55 -16.78 3.79
N GLY A 314 6.20 -17.20 2.57
CA GLY A 314 5.80 -18.56 2.24
C GLY A 314 4.32 -18.90 2.52
N SER A 315 3.48 -17.94 2.89
CA SER A 315 2.03 -18.12 3.14
C SER A 315 1.14 -17.92 1.90
N ALA A 316 1.73 -17.73 0.72
CA ALA A 316 1.01 -17.57 -0.54
C ALA A 316 1.64 -18.45 -1.65
N ILE A 317 0.93 -18.66 -2.74
CA ILE A 317 1.52 -19.24 -3.95
C ILE A 317 2.12 -18.11 -4.79
N GLU A 318 3.43 -18.17 -4.99
CA GLU A 318 4.17 -17.23 -5.81
C GLU A 318 4.24 -17.70 -7.26
N VAL A 319 3.91 -16.81 -8.19
CA VAL A 319 3.94 -17.12 -9.63
C VAL A 319 4.74 -16.08 -10.41
N ASP A 320 5.21 -16.48 -11.57
CA ASP A 320 5.63 -15.51 -12.57
C ASP A 320 4.40 -14.73 -13.04
N ALA A 321 4.33 -13.45 -12.68
CA ALA A 321 3.18 -12.62 -13.02
C ALA A 321 3.04 -12.37 -14.54
N GLU A 322 4.07 -12.67 -15.34
CA GLU A 322 4.04 -12.56 -16.79
C GLU A 322 3.59 -13.87 -17.47
N ASP A 323 3.54 -14.99 -16.74
CA ASP A 323 3.11 -16.30 -17.20
C ASP A 323 1.63 -16.56 -16.87
N ILE A 324 0.78 -16.52 -17.90
CA ILE A 324 -0.66 -16.74 -17.79
C ILE A 324 -0.99 -18.16 -17.32
N GLU A 325 -0.24 -19.17 -17.77
CA GLU A 325 -0.46 -20.57 -17.38
C GLU A 325 -0.06 -20.82 -15.92
N ALA A 326 1.03 -20.18 -15.44
CA ALA A 326 1.42 -20.24 -14.04
C ALA A 326 0.35 -19.61 -13.13
N ILE A 327 -0.21 -18.46 -13.52
CA ILE A 327 -1.31 -17.83 -12.79
C ILE A 327 -2.53 -18.76 -12.78
N ALA A 328 -2.96 -19.28 -13.94
CA ALA A 328 -4.13 -20.14 -14.06
C ALA A 328 -3.97 -21.44 -13.24
N GLY A 329 -2.81 -22.09 -13.31
CA GLY A 329 -2.50 -23.31 -12.56
C GLY A 329 -2.48 -23.08 -11.04
N ALA A 330 -1.96 -21.94 -10.58
CA ALA A 330 -1.97 -21.60 -9.17
C ALA A 330 -3.40 -21.34 -8.64
N LEU A 331 -4.23 -20.63 -9.41
CA LEU A 331 -5.65 -20.43 -9.08
C LEU A 331 -6.39 -21.76 -9.01
N GLU A 332 -6.20 -22.64 -10.03
CA GLU A 332 -6.81 -23.97 -10.07
C GLU A 332 -6.40 -24.81 -8.87
N LYS A 333 -5.11 -24.83 -8.53
CA LYS A 333 -4.56 -25.56 -7.39
C LYS A 333 -5.21 -25.13 -6.08
N LEU A 334 -5.32 -23.81 -5.84
CA LEU A 334 -5.99 -23.31 -4.63
C LEU A 334 -7.48 -23.63 -4.62
N LEU A 335 -8.18 -23.49 -5.73
CA LEU A 335 -9.62 -23.79 -5.82
C LEU A 335 -9.89 -25.27 -5.61
N GLY A 336 -9.02 -26.15 -6.12
CA GLY A 336 -9.17 -27.61 -6.03
C GLY A 336 -8.76 -28.22 -4.68
N ASP A 337 -7.96 -27.53 -3.87
CA ASP A 337 -7.38 -28.07 -2.63
C ASP A 337 -7.78 -27.24 -1.41
N ALA A 338 -8.85 -27.68 -0.72
CA ALA A 338 -9.34 -27.03 0.49
C ALA A 338 -8.35 -27.13 1.67
N ALA A 339 -7.57 -28.21 1.75
CA ALA A 339 -6.58 -28.38 2.81
C ALA A 339 -5.42 -27.40 2.62
N LEU A 340 -4.97 -27.21 1.37
CA LEU A 340 -3.96 -26.22 1.04
C LEU A 340 -4.45 -24.78 1.31
N ARG A 341 -5.71 -24.46 0.94
CA ARG A 341 -6.31 -23.16 1.26
C ARG A 341 -6.28 -22.90 2.77
N LYS A 342 -6.75 -23.87 3.58
CA LYS A 342 -6.72 -23.76 5.04
C LYS A 342 -5.30 -23.56 5.56
N LYS A 343 -4.36 -24.39 5.13
CA LYS A 343 -2.95 -24.30 5.54
C LYS A 343 -2.35 -22.93 5.26
N LEU A 344 -2.51 -22.41 4.04
CA LEU A 344 -1.97 -21.10 3.64
C LEU A 344 -2.70 -19.95 4.33
N GLY A 345 -4.02 -20.03 4.49
CA GLY A 345 -4.79 -19.04 5.22
C GLY A 345 -4.36 -18.90 6.69
N GLU A 346 -4.18 -20.03 7.40
CA GLU A 346 -3.68 -20.04 8.78
C GLU A 346 -2.23 -19.52 8.88
N ALA A 347 -1.37 -19.87 7.92
CA ALA A 347 -0.01 -19.33 7.86
C ALA A 347 -0.02 -17.83 7.61
N GLY A 348 -0.89 -17.37 6.71
CA GLY A 348 -1.09 -15.95 6.42
C GLY A 348 -1.54 -15.17 7.65
N LYS A 349 -2.53 -15.67 8.41
CA LYS A 349 -2.97 -15.02 9.67
C LYS A 349 -1.84 -14.86 10.67
N ARG A 350 -1.04 -15.91 10.87
CA ARG A 350 0.12 -15.82 11.79
C ARG A 350 1.14 -14.79 11.31
N ARG A 351 1.42 -14.77 10.02
CA ARG A 351 2.35 -13.81 9.43
C ARG A 351 1.83 -12.38 9.50
N ALA A 352 0.56 -12.15 9.18
CA ALA A 352 -0.06 -10.81 9.23
C ALA A 352 -0.04 -10.19 10.63
N ALA A 353 -0.14 -11.01 11.69
CA ALA A 353 -0.05 -10.54 13.07
C ALA A 353 1.30 -9.89 13.43
N GLU A 354 2.34 -10.11 12.61
CA GLU A 354 3.64 -9.47 12.79
C GLU A 354 3.65 -8.02 12.30
N PHE A 355 2.68 -7.60 11.48
CA PHE A 355 2.59 -6.31 10.82
C PHE A 355 1.48 -5.46 11.45
N THR A 356 1.82 -4.66 12.43
CA THR A 356 0.86 -3.75 13.10
C THR A 356 1.29 -2.30 12.96
N TRP A 357 0.31 -1.39 12.99
CA TRP A 357 0.60 0.05 12.95
C TRP A 357 1.36 0.52 14.17
N GLU A 358 1.18 -0.12 15.33
CA GLU A 358 1.92 0.18 16.56
C GLU A 358 3.41 -0.12 16.39
N ARG A 359 3.76 -1.25 15.75
CA ARG A 359 5.16 -1.59 15.44
C ARG A 359 5.76 -0.64 14.42
N ALA A 360 5.02 -0.30 13.37
CA ALA A 360 5.43 0.70 12.38
C ALA A 360 5.66 2.07 13.05
N ALA A 361 4.77 2.48 13.93
CA ALA A 361 4.90 3.73 14.69
C ALA A 361 6.09 3.70 15.65
N ALA A 362 6.30 2.61 16.38
CA ALA A 362 7.44 2.49 17.30
C ALA A 362 8.77 2.61 16.55
N SER A 363 8.93 1.88 15.43
CA SER A 363 10.14 1.96 14.59
C SER A 363 10.32 3.36 13.98
N THR A 364 9.22 3.98 13.52
CA THR A 364 9.26 5.36 12.99
C THR A 364 9.67 6.35 14.06
N LEU A 365 9.11 6.23 15.27
CA LEU A 365 9.41 7.12 16.40
C LEU A 365 10.87 7.03 16.83
N GLU A 366 11.44 5.82 16.85
CA GLU A 366 12.86 5.61 17.12
C GLU A 366 13.74 6.39 16.11
N VAL A 367 13.39 6.32 14.82
CA VAL A 367 14.09 7.06 13.75
C VAL A 367 13.94 8.57 13.99
N LEU A 368 12.72 9.07 14.27
CA LEU A 368 12.47 10.50 14.48
C LEU A 368 13.26 11.03 15.70
N ARG A 369 13.28 10.29 16.80
CA ARG A 369 14.05 10.67 18.00
C ARG A 369 15.56 10.71 17.71
N ARG A 370 16.08 9.72 16.98
CA ARG A 370 17.49 9.67 16.60
C ARG A 370 17.90 10.86 15.74
N ILE A 371 17.13 11.21 14.71
CA ILE A 371 17.49 12.35 13.85
C ILE A 371 17.23 13.70 14.55
N GLY A 372 16.21 13.81 15.41
CA GLY A 372 15.92 15.02 16.17
C GLY A 372 17.01 15.36 17.17
N SER A 373 17.60 14.36 17.85
CA SER A 373 18.68 14.59 18.81
C SER A 373 19.98 15.08 18.16
N THR A 374 20.24 14.75 16.89
CA THR A 374 21.42 15.23 16.18
C THR A 374 21.28 16.67 15.67
N GLY A 375 20.04 17.15 15.44
CA GLY A 375 19.75 18.50 15.00
C GLY A 375 19.86 19.57 16.10
N SER A 376 19.76 19.19 17.36
CA SER A 376 19.88 20.12 18.50
C SER A 376 21.32 20.37 18.96
N ALA A 377 22.31 19.66 18.38
CA ALA A 377 23.73 19.76 18.75
C ALA A 377 24.57 20.61 17.76
N SER A 378 23.95 21.20 16.75
CA SER A 378 24.54 22.09 15.76
C SER A 378 23.91 23.49 15.85
#